data_bb8ae3afa816e67b1d05c24c92a59269
#
_entry.id   bb8ae3afa816e67b1d05c24c92a59269
#
_cell.length_a   1.000
_cell.length_b   1.000
_cell.length_c   1.000
_cell.angle_alpha   90.00
_cell.angle_beta   90.00
_cell.angle_gamma   90.00
#
_symmetry.space_group_name_H-M   'P 1'
#
loop_
_entity.id
_entity.type
_entity.pdbx_description
1 polymer ?
#
loop_
_entity_poly.entity_id
_entity_poly.type
_entity_poly.pdbx_seq_one_letter_code
_entity_poly.pdbx_strand_id
1 'polypeptide(L)'
;VDLWLPYGTDIKWTEKMTGDIEKTINGQPGVETTVSTIGQGSMRFILTYSGQRQYSNYAQIMVRMDDQRNISALTRHVDEYIARNYPQVNASTKRVMFGPSGDSAIEVRIKGPDPDRLRLIASQVDDILTRDPATGSVRNDWQNRSKVIRPQYVAALGRELGVDKQDVDNAL
;
A
#
# COMPACT_ATOMS: atom_id res chain seq x y z
N VAL A 1 -1.24 10.92 -2.40
CA VAL A 1 -1.09 10.14 -1.17
C VAL A 1 -1.22 8.67 -1.52
N ASP A 2 -0.18 7.90 -1.27
CA ASP A 2 -0.19 6.45 -1.42
C ASP A 2 -0.46 5.82 -0.05
N LEU A 3 -1.40 4.89 0.00
CA LEU A 3 -1.86 4.23 1.23
C LEU A 3 -1.65 2.72 1.10
N TRP A 4 -0.80 2.17 1.97
CA TRP A 4 -0.55 0.74 2.04
C TRP A 4 -1.05 0.19 3.38
N LEU A 5 -2.04 -0.67 3.33
CA LEU A 5 -2.56 -1.40 4.48
C LEU A 5 -1.77 -2.71 4.66
N PRO A 6 -1.91 -3.39 5.81
CA PRO A 6 -1.34 -4.72 5.99
C PRO A 6 -1.79 -5.67 4.87
N TYR A 7 -0.86 -6.52 4.40
CA TYR A 7 -1.16 -7.52 3.37
C TYR A 7 -2.24 -8.49 3.86
N GLY A 8 -3.22 -8.79 3.00
CA GLY A 8 -4.39 -9.59 3.35
C GLY A 8 -5.60 -8.75 3.79
N THR A 9 -5.50 -7.43 3.77
CA THR A 9 -6.65 -6.55 4.02
C THR A 9 -7.67 -6.68 2.88
N ASP A 10 -8.95 -6.80 3.26
CA ASP A 10 -10.06 -6.82 2.31
C ASP A 10 -10.20 -5.45 1.60
N ILE A 11 -10.48 -5.50 0.30
CA ILE A 11 -10.59 -4.29 -0.53
C ILE A 11 -11.71 -3.35 -0.07
N LYS A 12 -12.80 -3.86 0.51
CA LYS A 12 -13.89 -3.03 1.06
C LYS A 12 -13.45 -2.25 2.30
N TRP A 13 -12.54 -2.84 3.09
CA TRP A 13 -11.95 -2.13 4.22
C TRP A 13 -10.99 -1.04 3.73
N THR A 14 -10.20 -1.34 2.69
CA THR A 14 -9.32 -0.36 2.03
C THR A 14 -10.15 0.81 1.49
N GLU A 15 -11.27 0.53 0.82
CA GLU A 15 -12.20 1.54 0.30
C GLU A 15 -12.77 2.42 1.41
N LYS A 16 -13.31 1.82 2.47
CA LYS A 16 -13.89 2.55 3.60
C LYS A 16 -12.89 3.51 4.23
N MET A 17 -11.71 3.01 4.55
CA MET A 17 -10.65 3.80 5.16
C MET A 17 -10.18 4.94 4.23
N THR A 18 -10.00 4.64 2.94
CA THR A 18 -9.61 5.65 1.95
C THR A 18 -10.66 6.75 1.86
N GLY A 19 -11.96 6.41 1.88
CA GLY A 19 -13.05 7.38 1.90
C GLY A 19 -13.07 8.28 3.14
N ASP A 20 -12.69 7.77 4.29
CA ASP A 20 -12.60 8.58 5.51
C ASP A 20 -11.41 9.56 5.46
N ILE A 21 -10.26 9.10 4.93
CA ILE A 21 -9.09 9.97 4.69
C ILE A 21 -9.41 11.03 3.65
N GLU A 22 -10.05 10.66 2.54
CA GLU A 22 -10.46 11.58 1.48
C GLU A 22 -11.39 12.68 1.98
N LYS A 23 -12.38 12.35 2.82
CA LYS A 23 -13.24 13.35 3.47
C LYS A 23 -12.45 14.35 4.29
N THR A 24 -11.46 13.88 5.03
CA THR A 24 -10.58 14.73 5.84
C THR A 24 -9.74 15.66 4.94
N ILE A 25 -9.23 15.16 3.82
CA ILE A 25 -8.49 15.95 2.84
C ILE A 25 -9.39 17.01 2.21
N ASN A 26 -10.60 16.64 1.77
CA ASN A 26 -11.56 17.56 1.14
C ASN A 26 -12.01 18.69 2.07
N GLY A 27 -11.92 18.49 3.37
CA GLY A 27 -12.20 19.53 4.37
C GLY A 27 -11.08 20.55 4.56
N GLN A 28 -9.92 20.38 3.92
CA GLN A 28 -8.78 21.27 4.10
C GLN A 28 -8.81 22.47 3.16
N PRO A 29 -8.36 23.64 3.63
CA PRO A 29 -8.27 24.84 2.80
C PRO A 29 -7.37 24.62 1.57
N GLY A 30 -7.81 25.11 0.42
CA GLY A 30 -7.04 25.06 -0.82
C GLY A 30 -7.11 23.73 -1.56
N VAL A 31 -7.87 22.74 -1.09
CA VAL A 31 -8.15 21.52 -1.85
C VAL A 31 -9.27 21.79 -2.85
N GLU A 32 -8.96 21.67 -4.14
CA GLU A 32 -9.95 21.85 -5.22
C GLU A 32 -10.66 20.56 -5.58
N THR A 33 -9.90 19.46 -5.67
CA THR A 33 -10.43 18.17 -6.14
C THR A 33 -9.59 17.03 -5.59
N THR A 34 -10.26 15.95 -5.23
CA THR A 34 -9.64 14.66 -4.93
C THR A 34 -10.15 13.57 -5.86
N VAL A 35 -9.30 12.62 -6.16
CA VAL A 35 -9.65 11.39 -6.89
C VAL A 35 -9.01 10.22 -6.18
N SER A 36 -9.82 9.32 -5.68
CA SER A 36 -9.37 8.10 -5.01
C SER A 36 -9.42 6.89 -5.94
N THR A 37 -8.36 6.12 -5.97
CA THR A 37 -8.28 4.85 -6.71
C THR A 37 -8.01 3.74 -5.69
N ILE A 38 -8.88 2.73 -5.66
CA ILE A 38 -8.83 1.64 -4.70
C ILE A 38 -8.33 0.36 -5.37
N GLY A 39 -7.42 -0.35 -4.72
CA GLY A 39 -6.91 -1.62 -5.19
C GLY A 39 -5.82 -1.51 -6.27
N GLN A 40 -5.49 -0.31 -6.73
CA GLN A 40 -4.44 -0.06 -7.72
C GLN A 40 -4.02 1.40 -7.72
N GLY A 41 -2.92 1.74 -8.39
CA GLY A 41 -2.55 3.12 -8.67
C GLY A 41 -3.44 3.77 -9.71
N SER A 42 -3.50 5.09 -9.71
CA SER A 42 -4.20 5.87 -10.73
C SER A 42 -3.66 5.56 -12.13
N MET A 43 -4.49 5.74 -13.14
CA MET A 43 -4.04 5.61 -14.53
C MET A 43 -2.91 6.60 -14.83
N ARG A 44 -2.05 6.22 -15.76
CA ARG A 44 -0.91 7.04 -16.15
C ARG A 44 -1.39 8.37 -16.77
N PHE A 45 -1.07 9.47 -16.12
CA PHE A 45 -1.43 10.81 -16.53
C PHE A 45 -0.23 11.67 -16.96
N ILE A 46 1.01 11.24 -16.62
CA ILE A 46 2.27 11.83 -17.08
C ILE A 46 3.28 10.74 -17.44
N LEU A 47 4.27 11.06 -18.28
CA LEU A 47 5.25 10.09 -18.78
C LEU A 47 6.09 9.44 -17.68
N THR A 48 6.43 10.19 -16.65
CA THR A 48 7.28 9.76 -15.54
C THR A 48 6.53 9.02 -14.43
N TYR A 49 5.19 9.01 -14.48
CA TYR A 49 4.39 8.30 -13.49
C TYR A 49 4.15 6.85 -13.91
N SER A 50 4.41 5.92 -12.98
CA SER A 50 4.00 4.51 -13.08
C SER A 50 3.05 4.20 -11.94
N GLY A 51 1.80 3.85 -12.27
CA GLY A 51 0.81 3.40 -11.28
C GLY A 51 1.22 2.08 -10.63
N GLN A 52 0.86 1.91 -9.37
CA GLN A 52 1.01 0.63 -8.68
C GLN A 52 0.09 -0.43 -9.31
N ARG A 53 0.56 -1.69 -9.30
CA ARG A 53 -0.23 -2.84 -9.77
C ARG A 53 -1.44 -3.07 -8.86
N GLN A 54 -2.24 -4.06 -9.18
CA GLN A 54 -3.40 -4.42 -8.37
C GLN A 54 -3.01 -5.08 -7.05
N TYR A 55 -3.44 -4.46 -5.94
CA TYR A 55 -3.27 -4.94 -4.57
C TYR A 55 -4.51 -4.55 -3.75
N SER A 56 -5.23 -5.51 -3.20
CA SER A 56 -6.43 -5.25 -2.38
C SER A 56 -6.17 -4.33 -1.19
N ASN A 57 -4.94 -4.31 -0.70
CA ASN A 57 -4.48 -3.52 0.45
C ASN A 57 -3.82 -2.18 0.07
N TYR A 58 -4.02 -1.70 -1.16
CA TYR A 58 -3.46 -0.45 -1.63
C TYR A 58 -4.55 0.50 -2.12
N ALA A 59 -4.37 1.78 -1.84
CA ALA A 59 -5.16 2.86 -2.42
C ALA A 59 -4.30 4.09 -2.69
N GLN A 60 -4.75 4.92 -3.61
CA GLN A 60 -4.11 6.18 -3.93
C GLN A 60 -5.13 7.31 -3.97
N ILE A 61 -4.81 8.42 -3.31
CA ILE A 61 -5.60 9.66 -3.38
C ILE A 61 -4.77 10.71 -4.11
N MET A 62 -5.25 11.10 -5.27
CA MET A 62 -4.72 12.24 -6.03
C MET A 62 -5.43 13.50 -5.55
N VAL A 63 -4.65 14.51 -5.16
CA VAL A 63 -5.17 15.77 -4.63
C VAL A 63 -4.70 16.91 -5.52
N ARG A 64 -5.65 17.72 -5.97
CA ARG A 64 -5.38 18.97 -6.66
C ARG A 64 -5.56 20.13 -5.68
N MET A 65 -4.56 20.98 -5.61
CA MET A 65 -4.54 22.19 -4.79
C MET A 65 -4.65 23.44 -5.65
N ASP A 66 -5.27 24.46 -5.11
CA ASP A 66 -5.34 25.81 -5.71
C ASP A 66 -3.97 26.50 -5.72
N ASP A 67 -3.18 26.29 -4.65
CA ASP A 67 -1.86 26.90 -4.48
C ASP A 67 -0.83 25.88 -3.98
N GLN A 68 0.28 25.79 -4.72
CA GLN A 68 1.39 24.89 -4.35
C GLN A 68 2.03 25.20 -2.99
N ARG A 69 1.89 26.44 -2.47
CA ARG A 69 2.40 26.83 -1.16
C ARG A 69 1.72 26.10 -0.02
N ASN A 70 0.45 25.68 -0.23
CA ASN A 70 -0.35 24.98 0.75
C ASN A 70 -0.07 23.46 0.81
N ILE A 71 0.66 22.92 -0.16
CA ILE A 71 0.94 21.47 -0.24
C ILE A 71 1.64 20.95 1.01
N SER A 72 2.67 21.65 1.50
CA SER A 72 3.43 21.19 2.68
C SER A 72 2.60 21.18 3.96
N ALA A 73 1.68 22.12 4.11
CA ALA A 73 0.76 22.16 5.25
C ALA A 73 -0.25 21.00 5.17
N LEU A 74 -0.82 20.77 3.99
CA LEU A 74 -1.72 19.64 3.75
C LEU A 74 -1.02 18.31 4.00
N THR A 75 0.21 18.12 3.46
CA THR A 75 0.99 16.90 3.65
C THR A 75 1.15 16.57 5.13
N ARG A 76 1.60 17.54 5.93
CA ARG A 76 1.77 17.36 7.37
C ARG A 76 0.46 17.00 8.05
N HIS A 77 -0.62 17.70 7.74
CA HIS A 77 -1.93 17.44 8.32
C HIS A 77 -2.42 16.01 8.00
N VAL A 78 -2.27 15.57 6.76
CA VAL A 78 -2.67 14.22 6.32
C VAL A 78 -1.82 13.15 7.01
N ASP A 79 -0.50 13.34 7.06
CA ASP A 79 0.41 12.40 7.71
C ASP A 79 0.11 12.28 9.21
N GLU A 80 -0.13 13.40 9.91
CA GLU A 80 -0.53 13.40 11.33
C GLU A 80 -1.91 12.74 11.56
N TYR A 81 -2.87 13.01 10.67
CA TYR A 81 -4.19 12.39 10.75
C TYR A 81 -4.12 10.88 10.59
N ILE A 82 -3.37 10.41 9.58
CA ILE A 82 -3.21 8.97 9.33
C ILE A 82 -2.46 8.30 10.48
N ALA A 83 -1.35 8.88 10.94
CA ALA A 83 -0.58 8.32 12.06
C ALA A 83 -1.42 8.16 13.34
N ARG A 84 -2.35 9.09 13.59
CA ARG A 84 -3.21 9.08 14.78
C ARG A 84 -4.38 8.10 14.65
N ASN A 85 -5.05 8.05 13.50
CA ASN A 85 -6.30 7.31 13.33
C ASN A 85 -6.10 5.93 12.70
N TYR A 86 -5.03 5.76 11.92
CA TYR A 86 -4.73 4.55 11.15
C TYR A 86 -3.25 4.16 11.28
N PRO A 87 -2.73 3.90 12.50
CA PRO A 87 -1.30 3.64 12.72
C PRO A 87 -0.79 2.39 11.99
N GLN A 88 -1.68 1.49 11.55
CA GLN A 88 -1.35 0.30 10.77
C GLN A 88 -1.15 0.59 9.28
N VAL A 89 -1.48 1.80 8.82
CA VAL A 89 -1.36 2.21 7.42
C VAL A 89 0.00 2.85 7.18
N ASN A 90 0.73 2.33 6.23
CA ASN A 90 1.93 2.99 5.74
C ASN A 90 1.52 3.99 4.66
N ALA A 91 1.50 5.26 5.02
CA ALA A 91 1.16 6.35 4.12
C ALA A 91 2.42 7.03 3.58
N SER A 92 2.37 7.42 2.32
CA SER A 92 3.42 8.23 1.69
C SER A 92 2.78 9.35 0.89
N THR A 93 2.91 10.57 1.39
CA THR A 93 2.44 11.77 0.68
C THR A 93 3.56 12.33 -0.16
N LYS A 94 3.35 12.38 -1.47
CA LYS A 94 4.34 12.84 -2.44
C LYS A 94 3.77 13.97 -3.29
N ARG A 95 4.57 14.97 -3.55
CA ARG A 95 4.28 15.94 -4.59
C ARG A 95 4.58 15.33 -5.97
N VAL A 96 3.67 15.51 -6.93
CA VAL A 96 3.94 15.14 -8.32
C VAL A 96 4.99 16.08 -8.89
N MET A 97 6.09 15.50 -9.39
CA MET A 97 7.19 16.26 -9.98
C MET A 97 7.39 15.82 -11.43
N PHE A 98 7.74 16.78 -12.30
CA PHE A 98 8.18 16.48 -13.65
C PHE A 98 9.67 16.12 -13.61
N GLY A 99 9.99 14.86 -13.84
CA GLY A 99 11.37 14.37 -13.85
C GLY A 99 11.45 12.90 -13.41
N PRO A 100 12.62 12.25 -13.55
CA PRO A 100 12.82 10.89 -13.06
C PRO A 100 12.74 10.92 -11.52
N SER A 101 11.63 10.47 -10.98
CA SER A 101 11.45 10.30 -9.54
C SER A 101 11.22 8.82 -9.26
N GLY A 102 12.07 8.21 -8.42
CA GLY A 102 11.83 6.90 -7.87
C GLY A 102 10.67 6.89 -6.87
N ASP A 103 10.17 5.71 -6.55
CA ASP A 103 9.13 5.55 -5.51
C ASP A 103 9.64 5.96 -4.13
N SER A 104 10.94 5.87 -3.90
CA SER A 104 11.61 6.22 -2.65
C SER A 104 12.90 6.98 -2.91
N ALA A 105 13.26 7.91 -2.02
CA ALA A 105 14.53 8.64 -2.08
C ALA A 105 15.72 7.73 -1.75
N ILE A 106 15.52 6.73 -0.89
CA ILE A 106 16.52 5.76 -0.47
C ILE A 106 15.93 4.35 -0.64
N GLU A 107 16.67 3.47 -1.29
CA GLU A 107 16.33 2.07 -1.41
C GLU A 107 17.44 1.21 -0.83
N VAL A 108 17.09 0.32 0.11
CA VAL A 108 18.00 -0.68 0.67
C VAL A 108 17.62 -2.04 0.12
N ARG A 109 18.53 -2.70 -0.60
CA ARG A 109 18.32 -4.03 -1.16
C ARG A 109 19.07 -5.07 -0.36
N ILE A 110 18.34 -6.03 0.21
CA ILE A 110 18.89 -7.13 0.99
C ILE A 110 18.74 -8.40 0.15
N LYS A 111 19.83 -9.14 -0.07
CA LYS A 111 19.84 -10.37 -0.87
C LYS A 111 20.44 -11.51 -0.07
N GLY A 112 19.88 -12.71 -0.24
CA GLY A 112 20.37 -13.93 0.41
C GLY A 112 19.50 -15.14 0.09
N PRO A 113 19.96 -16.36 0.42
CA PRO A 113 19.25 -17.59 0.10
C PRO A 113 18.15 -17.94 1.13
N ASP A 114 18.21 -17.38 2.35
CA ASP A 114 17.32 -17.73 3.46
C ASP A 114 16.27 -16.64 3.67
N PRO A 115 14.98 -16.90 3.35
CA PRO A 115 13.91 -15.93 3.49
C PRO A 115 13.66 -15.46 4.94
N ASP A 116 13.83 -16.33 5.92
CA ASP A 116 13.57 -15.97 7.32
C ASP A 116 14.66 -15.04 7.86
N ARG A 117 15.91 -15.33 7.50
CA ARG A 117 17.03 -14.45 7.81
C ARG A 117 16.93 -13.09 7.11
N LEU A 118 16.46 -13.07 5.83
CA LEU A 118 16.23 -11.82 5.12
C LEU A 118 15.16 -10.97 5.81
N ARG A 119 14.07 -11.57 6.29
CA ARG A 119 13.03 -10.85 7.04
C ARG A 119 13.56 -10.28 8.35
N LEU A 120 14.39 -11.04 9.07
CA LEU A 120 15.01 -10.54 10.30
C LEU A 120 15.89 -9.32 10.05
N ILE A 121 16.75 -9.40 9.02
CA ILE A 121 17.62 -8.29 8.65
C ILE A 121 16.77 -7.07 8.18
N ALA A 122 15.75 -7.30 7.37
CA ALA A 122 14.84 -6.24 6.92
C ALA A 122 14.17 -5.54 8.10
N SER A 123 13.68 -6.29 9.09
CA SER A 123 13.10 -5.70 10.31
C SER A 123 14.12 -4.84 11.08
N GLN A 124 15.37 -5.26 11.17
CA GLN A 124 16.43 -4.48 11.81
C GLN A 124 16.70 -3.17 11.05
N VAL A 125 16.70 -3.23 9.70
CA VAL A 125 16.86 -2.03 8.87
C VAL A 125 15.66 -1.10 9.01
N ASP A 126 14.45 -1.64 9.01
CA ASP A 126 13.22 -0.88 9.24
C ASP A 126 13.25 -0.15 10.58
N ASP A 127 13.71 -0.82 11.65
CA ASP A 127 13.86 -0.24 12.99
C ASP A 127 14.89 0.91 13.02
N ILE A 128 16.01 0.76 12.31
CA ILE A 128 17.03 1.80 12.23
C ILE A 128 16.50 3.02 11.48
N LEU A 129 15.90 2.80 10.32
CA LEU A 129 15.35 3.88 9.49
C LEU A 129 14.21 4.63 10.21
N THR A 130 13.32 3.91 10.88
CA THR A 130 12.16 4.51 11.58
C THR A 130 12.59 5.36 12.78
N ARG A 131 13.74 5.07 13.40
CA ARG A 131 14.26 5.86 14.53
C ARG A 131 14.94 7.16 14.10
N ASP A 132 15.31 7.27 12.84
CA ASP A 132 15.95 8.49 12.34
C ASP A 132 14.87 9.56 12.06
N PRO A 133 14.92 10.72 12.72
CA PRO A 133 13.93 11.78 12.54
C PRO A 133 13.92 12.40 11.14
N ALA A 134 14.99 12.20 10.36
CA ALA A 134 15.04 12.63 8.96
C ALA A 134 14.36 11.65 8.00
N THR A 135 14.03 10.45 8.47
CA THR A 135 13.32 9.43 7.67
C THR A 135 11.82 9.66 7.78
N GLY A 136 11.17 9.77 6.64
CA GLY A 136 9.70 9.83 6.56
C GLY A 136 9.06 8.44 6.63
N SER A 137 8.31 8.06 5.61
CA SER A 137 7.67 6.74 5.52
C SER A 137 8.69 5.66 5.13
N VAL A 138 8.74 4.57 5.90
CA VAL A 138 9.55 3.38 5.60
C VAL A 138 8.61 2.27 5.13
N ARG A 139 8.93 1.63 4.01
CA ARG A 139 8.14 0.54 3.45
C ARG A 139 9.01 -0.66 3.10
N ASN A 140 8.55 -1.84 3.49
CA ASN A 140 9.17 -3.10 3.14
C ASN A 140 8.34 -3.79 2.03
N ASP A 141 8.98 -4.17 0.93
CA ASP A 141 8.33 -4.78 -0.23
C ASP A 141 7.74 -6.16 0.07
N TRP A 142 8.31 -6.87 1.04
CA TRP A 142 7.80 -8.18 1.42
C TRP A 142 6.57 -8.11 2.33
N GLN A 143 6.23 -6.94 2.85
CA GLN A 143 5.07 -6.72 3.73
C GLN A 143 4.98 -7.74 4.89
N ASN A 144 3.87 -7.77 5.59
CA ASN A 144 3.60 -8.74 6.65
C ASN A 144 3.25 -10.12 6.06
N ARG A 145 3.44 -11.17 6.85
CA ARG A 145 2.91 -12.51 6.53
C ARG A 145 1.39 -12.51 6.70
N SER A 146 0.68 -13.15 5.77
CA SER A 146 -0.75 -13.41 5.91
C SER A 146 -1.02 -14.90 5.96
N LYS A 147 -2.20 -15.27 6.49
CA LYS A 147 -2.66 -16.65 6.49
C LYS A 147 -3.07 -17.05 5.09
N VAL A 148 -2.62 -18.22 4.66
CA VAL A 148 -2.96 -18.80 3.36
C VAL A 148 -3.62 -20.16 3.60
N ILE A 149 -4.77 -20.40 2.99
CA ILE A 149 -5.40 -21.72 2.96
C ILE A 149 -4.84 -22.44 1.73
N ARG A 150 -4.25 -23.59 1.93
CA ARG A 150 -3.79 -24.48 0.86
C ARG A 150 -4.61 -25.76 0.92
N PRO A 151 -5.66 -25.89 0.11
CA PRO A 151 -6.42 -27.15 0.04
C PRO A 151 -5.53 -28.26 -0.51
N GLN A 152 -5.64 -29.45 0.07
CA GLN A 152 -4.95 -30.65 -0.40
C GLN A 152 -6.01 -31.60 -0.97
N TYR A 153 -5.95 -31.83 -2.28
CA TYR A 153 -6.81 -32.81 -2.91
C TYR A 153 -6.40 -34.23 -2.54
N VAL A 154 -7.31 -34.98 -1.93
CA VAL A 154 -7.12 -36.38 -1.60
C VAL A 154 -7.77 -37.24 -2.69
N ALA A 155 -6.94 -37.80 -3.61
CA ALA A 155 -7.42 -38.49 -4.81
C ALA A 155 -8.32 -39.71 -4.51
N ALA A 156 -8.13 -40.39 -3.37
CA ALA A 156 -9.01 -41.50 -2.98
C ALA A 156 -10.43 -41.04 -2.69
N LEU A 157 -10.55 -39.98 -1.88
CA LEU A 157 -11.83 -39.36 -1.52
C LEU A 157 -12.53 -38.71 -2.71
N GLY A 158 -11.73 -38.03 -3.58
CA GLY A 158 -12.26 -37.44 -4.81
C GLY A 158 -12.92 -38.46 -5.73
N ARG A 159 -12.31 -39.64 -5.92
CA ARG A 159 -12.88 -40.73 -6.72
C ARG A 159 -14.17 -41.30 -6.12
N GLU A 160 -14.22 -41.38 -4.79
CA GLU A 160 -15.42 -41.86 -4.09
C GLU A 160 -16.60 -40.88 -4.21
N LEU A 161 -16.30 -39.57 -4.18
CA LEU A 161 -17.28 -38.50 -4.26
C LEU A 161 -17.58 -38.04 -5.69
N GLY A 162 -16.86 -38.54 -6.69
CA GLY A 162 -17.02 -38.13 -8.08
C GLY A 162 -16.54 -36.69 -8.35
N VAL A 163 -15.62 -36.19 -7.51
CA VAL A 163 -15.03 -34.84 -7.62
C VAL A 163 -13.58 -34.97 -8.11
N ASP A 164 -13.23 -34.32 -9.19
CA ASP A 164 -11.85 -34.30 -9.68
C ASP A 164 -11.06 -33.08 -9.16
N LYS A 165 -9.77 -33.08 -9.45
CA LYS A 165 -8.92 -31.98 -9.02
C LYS A 165 -9.33 -30.65 -9.66
N GLN A 166 -9.82 -30.68 -10.89
CA GLN A 166 -10.21 -29.50 -11.64
C GLN A 166 -11.48 -28.87 -11.06
N ASP A 167 -12.40 -29.69 -10.54
CA ASP A 167 -13.60 -29.20 -9.84
C ASP A 167 -13.21 -28.41 -8.59
N VAL A 168 -12.19 -28.88 -7.84
CA VAL A 168 -11.66 -28.17 -6.66
C VAL A 168 -10.94 -26.90 -7.06
N ASP A 169 -10.11 -26.94 -8.11
CA ASP A 169 -9.38 -25.75 -8.61
C ASP A 169 -10.33 -24.67 -9.14
N ASN A 170 -11.48 -25.06 -9.71
CA ASN A 170 -12.52 -24.13 -10.18
C ASN A 170 -13.37 -23.53 -9.05
N ALA A 171 -13.44 -24.19 -7.89
CA ALA A 171 -14.20 -23.74 -6.72
C ALA A 171 -13.43 -22.77 -5.81
N LEU A 172 -12.12 -22.60 -6.05
CA LEU A 172 -11.19 -21.76 -5.27
C LEU A 172 -10.89 -20.45 -5.97
#